data_15d4a300ab496f650c19d5d5c542e528
#
_entry.id   15d4a300ab496f650c19d5d5c542e528
#
_cell.length_a   1.000
_cell.length_b   1.000
_cell.length_c   1.000
_cell.angle_alpha   90.00
_cell.angle_beta   90.00
_cell.angle_gamma   90.00
#
_symmetry.space_group_name_H-M   'P 1'
#
loop_
_entity.id
_entity.type
_entity.pdbx_description
1 polymer ?
#
loop_
_entity_poly.entity_id
_entity_poly.type
_entity_poly.pdbx_seq_one_letter_code
_entity_poly.pdbx_strand_id
1 'polypeptide(L)'
;MPHADRRRIAIVGAGAGGVMLASALAKPGPVQFDVTLVDPAPGRGLAYGAADAGLLLNTRAGAMSLDACSQSGFVDWLNTYCARPEGWSADDFAPRRLYGDYLEGRLASLTDRTPGLGSTRWVAGRVRAMALQDGGWSLVLVSGERLEADAVVLATGPARPRPLVFNGRAEIEAFVQDDPWDEAGLKAARAGGEVLIVGMGLSFADTASALWRIHPDLRVVAVSRHGLAPRIHREAGGGKALFTHGYPGTARELQTRLLKASGLIEGDPEVRESRIEELRRHGAGVWQGLAPEERPMFLRHFRPYWEAERHRLPPELGETLRAAAATGRLELIRGRIAEGKAGKDGAAARVALVTHQGPRALTVRRIVNCTGPETDPYRSRNPVLLDLLAQGLLSADENGLGLRVSQASAAIGDDGRVTPGLFALGALTQGRFFEITGAPEIRAQAEAVAAGLATTPAPQPAPAAANAN
;
A
#
# COMPACT_ATOMS: atom_id res chain seq x y z
N MET A 1 -15.72 37.15 -17.38
CA MET A 1 -15.88 36.36 -16.14
C MET A 1 -14.67 36.63 -15.29
N PRO A 2 -14.78 37.02 -13.99
CA PRO A 2 -13.62 37.16 -13.14
C PRO A 2 -12.87 35.84 -13.14
N HIS A 3 -11.54 35.89 -13.21
CA HIS A 3 -10.68 34.72 -13.10
C HIS A 3 -11.03 34.01 -11.81
N ALA A 4 -11.68 32.83 -11.89
CA ALA A 4 -11.86 31.98 -10.74
C ALA A 4 -10.45 31.75 -10.15
N ASP A 5 -10.30 31.93 -8.84
CA ASP A 5 -9.04 31.71 -8.12
C ASP A 5 -8.60 30.27 -8.38
N ARG A 6 -7.55 30.12 -9.23
CA ARG A 6 -6.98 28.82 -9.55
C ARG A 6 -5.94 28.48 -8.51
N ARG A 7 -6.06 27.31 -7.94
CA ARG A 7 -5.09 26.80 -6.96
C ARG A 7 -4.13 25.83 -7.60
N ARG A 8 -2.86 26.04 -7.36
CA ARG A 8 -1.77 25.17 -7.80
C ARG A 8 -1.56 24.06 -6.77
N ILE A 9 -1.81 22.83 -7.17
CA ILE A 9 -1.63 21.64 -6.32
C ILE A 9 -0.51 20.79 -6.89
N ALA A 10 0.54 20.54 -6.09
CA ALA A 10 1.55 19.56 -6.42
C ALA A 10 1.23 18.21 -5.75
N ILE A 11 1.22 17.13 -6.52
CA ILE A 11 1.08 15.77 -6.03
C ILE A 11 2.42 15.06 -6.21
N VAL A 12 3.05 14.69 -5.12
CA VAL A 12 4.32 13.94 -5.13
C VAL A 12 4.02 12.46 -5.17
N GLY A 13 4.13 11.89 -6.36
CA GLY A 13 3.75 10.50 -6.68
C GLY A 13 2.55 10.45 -7.63
N ALA A 14 2.74 9.85 -8.80
CA ALA A 14 1.69 9.62 -9.82
C ALA A 14 1.27 8.14 -9.90
N GLY A 15 1.40 7.38 -8.82
CA GLY A 15 0.78 6.05 -8.69
C GLY A 15 -0.72 6.14 -8.45
N ALA A 16 -1.36 5.04 -8.07
CA ALA A 16 -2.82 4.96 -7.89
C ALA A 16 -3.40 6.10 -7.03
N GLY A 17 -2.81 6.39 -5.87
CA GLY A 17 -3.28 7.47 -4.99
C GLY A 17 -3.20 8.85 -5.66
N GLY A 18 -2.10 9.15 -6.34
CA GLY A 18 -1.94 10.40 -7.07
C GLY A 18 -2.93 10.56 -8.22
N VAL A 19 -3.17 9.51 -9.00
CA VAL A 19 -4.16 9.50 -10.09
C VAL A 19 -5.59 9.62 -9.57
N MET A 20 -5.92 8.95 -8.47
CA MET A 20 -7.23 9.08 -7.80
C MET A 20 -7.47 10.51 -7.33
N LEU A 21 -6.47 11.15 -6.69
CA LEU A 21 -6.58 12.53 -6.24
C LEU A 21 -6.69 13.50 -7.41
N ALA A 22 -5.85 13.37 -8.44
CA ALA A 22 -5.94 14.20 -9.64
C ALA A 22 -7.32 14.06 -10.32
N SER A 23 -7.88 12.83 -10.35
CA SER A 23 -9.23 12.57 -10.86
C SER A 23 -10.30 13.27 -10.04
N ALA A 24 -10.18 13.28 -8.71
CA ALA A 24 -11.10 13.96 -7.82
C ALA A 24 -11.03 15.49 -7.96
N LEU A 25 -9.83 16.06 -8.05
CA LEU A 25 -9.60 17.51 -8.24
C LEU A 25 -10.05 18.01 -9.64
N ALA A 26 -10.08 17.13 -10.63
CA ALA A 26 -10.54 17.47 -11.98
C ALA A 26 -12.07 17.45 -12.14
N LYS A 27 -12.83 17.07 -11.09
CA LYS A 27 -14.30 17.15 -11.10
C LYS A 27 -14.75 18.62 -11.12
N PRO A 28 -15.85 18.96 -11.80
CA PRO A 28 -16.43 20.30 -11.74
C PRO A 28 -16.75 20.70 -10.28
N GLY A 29 -16.35 21.91 -9.89
CA GLY A 29 -16.52 22.40 -8.54
C GLY A 29 -16.37 23.94 -8.45
N PRO A 30 -16.59 24.52 -7.26
CA PRO A 30 -16.52 25.97 -7.05
C PRO A 30 -15.07 26.51 -7.17
N VAL A 31 -14.07 25.67 -6.96
CA VAL A 31 -12.65 26.00 -7.07
C VAL A 31 -12.06 25.20 -8.23
N GLN A 32 -11.23 25.83 -9.05
CA GLN A 32 -10.47 25.18 -10.09
C GLN A 32 -9.04 24.92 -9.63
N PHE A 33 -8.49 23.78 -10.05
CA PHE A 33 -7.15 23.36 -9.66
C PHE A 33 -6.23 23.20 -10.88
N ASP A 34 -5.02 23.78 -10.77
CA ASP A 34 -3.92 23.45 -11.67
C ASP A 34 -3.05 22.40 -10.95
N VAL A 35 -3.17 21.15 -11.39
CA VAL A 35 -2.56 19.98 -10.74
C VAL A 35 -1.26 19.61 -11.45
N THR A 36 -0.18 19.50 -10.70
CA THR A 36 1.10 18.97 -11.18
C THR A 36 1.42 17.69 -10.44
N LEU A 37 1.42 16.54 -11.15
CA LEU A 37 1.91 15.28 -10.59
C LEU A 37 3.41 15.15 -10.88
N VAL A 38 4.20 14.76 -9.89
CA VAL A 38 5.66 14.52 -10.04
C VAL A 38 5.97 13.07 -9.73
N ASP A 39 6.40 12.33 -10.74
CA ASP A 39 6.78 10.91 -10.62
C ASP A 39 7.70 10.53 -11.79
N PRO A 40 8.72 9.67 -11.61
CA PRO A 40 9.53 9.20 -12.73
C PRO A 40 8.76 8.34 -13.75
N ALA A 41 7.66 7.68 -13.34
CA ALA A 41 6.83 6.84 -14.19
C ALA A 41 5.34 7.04 -13.86
N PRO A 42 4.50 7.45 -14.81
CA PRO A 42 3.11 7.80 -14.55
C PRO A 42 2.20 6.59 -14.36
N GLY A 43 1.18 6.74 -13.53
CA GLY A 43 0.00 5.88 -13.46
C GLY A 43 0.14 4.64 -12.60
N ARG A 44 1.05 3.75 -12.90
CA ARG A 44 1.08 2.40 -12.29
C ARG A 44 1.61 2.37 -10.86
N GLY A 45 2.63 3.16 -10.56
CA GLY A 45 3.33 3.10 -9.28
C GLY A 45 3.89 1.71 -8.97
N LEU A 46 4.32 1.48 -7.72
CA LEU A 46 4.90 0.20 -7.31
C LEU A 46 3.89 -0.96 -7.31
N ALA A 47 2.65 -0.69 -6.91
CA ALA A 47 1.65 -1.74 -6.70
C ALA A 47 1.11 -2.37 -7.99
N TYR A 48 1.07 -1.61 -9.09
CA TYR A 48 0.47 -2.03 -10.37
C TYR A 48 1.46 -1.97 -11.54
N GLY A 49 2.73 -1.63 -11.26
CA GLY A 49 3.80 -1.51 -12.25
C GLY A 49 4.56 -2.82 -12.50
N ALA A 50 4.32 -3.88 -11.73
CA ALA A 50 4.97 -5.16 -11.95
C ALA A 50 4.59 -5.71 -13.34
N ALA A 51 5.60 -6.09 -14.11
CA ALA A 51 5.42 -6.55 -15.50
C ALA A 51 4.79 -7.95 -15.59
N ASP A 52 4.77 -8.72 -14.51
CA ASP A 52 4.22 -10.06 -14.50
C ASP A 52 2.69 -10.06 -14.71
N ALA A 53 2.30 -10.47 -15.91
CA ALA A 53 0.91 -10.53 -16.35
C ALA A 53 0.04 -11.53 -15.54
N GLY A 54 0.65 -12.45 -14.80
CA GLY A 54 -0.05 -13.47 -14.02
C GLY A 54 -0.35 -13.05 -12.57
N LEU A 55 0.03 -11.84 -12.15
CA LEU A 55 -0.32 -11.34 -10.83
C LEU A 55 -1.75 -10.79 -10.82
N LEU A 56 -2.59 -11.36 -9.96
CA LEU A 56 -3.99 -10.94 -9.83
C LEU A 56 -4.17 -9.84 -8.79
N LEU A 57 -5.19 -9.02 -8.97
CA LEU A 57 -5.71 -8.16 -7.91
C LEU A 57 -6.27 -9.06 -6.79
N ASN A 58 -6.09 -8.66 -5.55
CA ASN A 58 -6.72 -9.30 -4.39
C ASN A 58 -8.04 -8.61 -3.98
N THR A 59 -8.50 -7.69 -4.81
CA THR A 59 -9.77 -6.97 -4.66
C THR A 59 -10.59 -7.21 -5.92
N ARG A 60 -11.90 -7.43 -5.77
CA ARG A 60 -12.82 -7.67 -6.88
C ARG A 60 -12.89 -6.45 -7.80
N ALA A 61 -13.03 -6.66 -9.11
CA ALA A 61 -13.03 -5.62 -10.13
C ALA A 61 -14.08 -4.53 -9.87
N GLY A 62 -15.26 -4.88 -9.39
CA GLY A 62 -16.33 -3.94 -9.05
C GLY A 62 -15.97 -2.93 -7.95
N ALA A 63 -14.97 -3.22 -7.12
CA ALA A 63 -14.50 -2.29 -6.09
C ALA A 63 -13.37 -1.36 -6.58
N MET A 64 -12.83 -1.57 -7.78
CA MET A 64 -11.61 -0.94 -8.28
C MET A 64 -11.84 0.30 -9.15
N SER A 65 -13.05 0.81 -9.25
CA SER A 65 -13.33 2.06 -9.97
C SER A 65 -12.56 3.25 -9.39
N LEU A 66 -12.16 4.19 -10.24
CA LEU A 66 -11.54 5.47 -9.84
C LEU A 66 -12.57 6.53 -9.43
N ASP A 67 -13.85 6.28 -9.65
CA ASP A 67 -14.95 7.17 -9.28
C ASP A 67 -15.92 6.45 -8.34
N ALA A 68 -16.15 7.01 -7.16
CA ALA A 68 -17.11 6.47 -6.20
C ALA A 68 -18.55 6.51 -6.72
N CYS A 69 -18.88 7.47 -7.60
CA CYS A 69 -20.20 7.59 -8.21
C CYS A 69 -20.45 6.59 -9.34
N SER A 70 -19.39 5.97 -9.88
CA SER A 70 -19.45 4.96 -10.94
C SER A 70 -18.74 3.68 -10.50
N GLN A 71 -19.45 2.82 -9.79
CA GLN A 71 -18.87 1.57 -9.28
C GLN A 71 -18.43 0.61 -10.40
N SER A 72 -19.04 0.69 -11.59
CA SER A 72 -18.70 -0.14 -12.74
C SER A 72 -17.47 0.33 -13.52
N GLY A 73 -16.92 1.52 -13.26
CA GLY A 73 -15.95 2.17 -14.13
C GLY A 73 -14.73 1.32 -14.54
N PHE A 74 -14.18 0.47 -13.64
CA PHE A 74 -13.09 -0.44 -14.02
C PHE A 74 -13.60 -1.66 -14.80
N VAL A 75 -14.77 -2.19 -14.44
CA VAL A 75 -15.40 -3.32 -15.15
C VAL A 75 -15.79 -2.92 -16.56
N ASP A 76 -16.34 -1.72 -16.74
CA ASP A 76 -16.71 -1.17 -18.07
C ASP A 76 -15.46 -0.97 -18.92
N TRP A 77 -14.38 -0.46 -18.33
CA TRP A 77 -13.09 -0.33 -18.99
C TRP A 77 -12.52 -1.68 -19.43
N LEU A 78 -12.55 -2.69 -18.55
CA LEU A 78 -12.11 -4.06 -18.87
C LEU A 78 -12.91 -4.63 -20.05
N ASN A 79 -14.23 -4.49 -20.04
CA ASN A 79 -15.08 -4.97 -21.13
C ASN A 79 -14.86 -4.20 -22.43
N THR A 80 -14.44 -2.94 -22.36
CA THR A 80 -14.17 -2.13 -23.54
C THR A 80 -12.81 -2.43 -24.16
N TYR A 81 -11.76 -2.53 -23.34
CA TYR A 81 -10.37 -2.58 -23.83
C TYR A 81 -9.68 -3.93 -23.66
N CYS A 82 -10.23 -4.81 -22.82
CA CYS A 82 -9.63 -6.11 -22.48
C CYS A 82 -10.69 -7.23 -22.59
N ALA A 83 -11.49 -7.20 -23.64
CA ALA A 83 -12.60 -8.14 -23.84
C ALA A 83 -12.14 -9.61 -23.75
N ARG A 84 -12.98 -10.43 -23.13
CA ARG A 84 -12.87 -11.88 -23.09
C ARG A 84 -14.26 -12.48 -23.43
N PRO A 85 -14.33 -13.75 -23.89
CA PRO A 85 -15.60 -14.33 -24.37
C PRO A 85 -16.77 -14.24 -23.40
N GLU A 86 -16.53 -14.50 -22.12
CA GLU A 86 -17.52 -14.46 -21.04
C GLU A 86 -17.81 -13.05 -20.49
N GLY A 87 -17.05 -12.04 -20.91
CA GLY A 87 -17.07 -10.69 -20.34
C GLY A 87 -16.48 -10.62 -18.94
N TRP A 88 -16.22 -9.42 -18.44
CA TRP A 88 -15.78 -9.15 -17.07
C TRP A 88 -16.96 -8.80 -16.18
N SER A 89 -17.00 -9.34 -14.97
CA SER A 89 -17.99 -9.05 -13.94
C SER A 89 -17.38 -8.28 -12.77
N ALA A 90 -18.24 -7.76 -11.90
CA ALA A 90 -17.82 -7.08 -10.68
C ALA A 90 -17.10 -8.01 -9.70
N ASP A 91 -17.36 -9.31 -9.76
CA ASP A 91 -16.81 -10.31 -8.86
C ASP A 91 -15.46 -10.88 -9.29
N ASP A 92 -15.01 -10.59 -10.50
CA ASP A 92 -13.75 -11.08 -11.04
C ASP A 92 -12.52 -10.46 -10.37
N PHE A 93 -11.44 -11.24 -10.34
CA PHE A 93 -10.11 -10.79 -9.95
C PHE A 93 -9.25 -10.58 -11.20
N ALA A 94 -9.18 -9.34 -11.66
CA ALA A 94 -8.45 -9.00 -12.88
C ALA A 94 -6.92 -9.06 -12.67
N PRO A 95 -6.13 -9.31 -13.73
CA PRO A 95 -4.70 -9.12 -13.70
C PRO A 95 -4.32 -7.71 -13.22
N ARG A 96 -3.37 -7.65 -12.28
CA ARG A 96 -2.93 -6.39 -11.63
C ARG A 96 -2.43 -5.37 -12.65
N ARG A 97 -1.78 -5.83 -13.71
CA ARG A 97 -1.32 -5.01 -14.83
C ARG A 97 -2.44 -4.24 -15.50
N LEU A 98 -3.62 -4.85 -15.70
CA LEU A 98 -4.76 -4.18 -16.35
C LEU A 98 -5.27 -2.98 -15.52
N TYR A 99 -5.17 -3.07 -14.20
CA TYR A 99 -5.46 -1.91 -13.37
C TYR A 99 -4.42 -0.81 -13.53
N GLY A 100 -3.16 -1.16 -13.72
CA GLY A 100 -2.10 -0.22 -14.09
C GLY A 100 -2.40 0.48 -15.42
N ASP A 101 -2.82 -0.26 -16.45
CA ASP A 101 -3.22 0.28 -17.75
C ASP A 101 -4.42 1.24 -17.61
N TYR A 102 -5.40 0.89 -16.78
CA TYR A 102 -6.55 1.74 -16.47
C TYR A 102 -6.15 3.06 -15.81
N LEU A 103 -5.20 3.03 -14.86
CA LEU A 103 -4.66 4.22 -14.19
C LEU A 103 -3.89 5.11 -15.18
N GLU A 104 -3.05 4.54 -16.06
CA GLU A 104 -2.33 5.29 -17.10
C GLU A 104 -3.29 5.95 -18.09
N GLY A 105 -4.27 5.20 -18.57
CA GLY A 105 -5.29 5.74 -19.48
C GLY A 105 -6.07 6.88 -18.83
N ARG A 106 -6.37 6.77 -17.53
CA ARG A 106 -7.02 7.85 -16.79
C ARG A 106 -6.13 9.09 -16.70
N LEU A 107 -4.86 8.92 -16.33
CA LEU A 107 -3.93 10.05 -16.25
C LEU A 107 -3.75 10.73 -17.59
N ALA A 108 -3.60 9.99 -18.69
CA ALA A 108 -3.53 10.55 -20.04
C ALA A 108 -4.78 11.38 -20.34
N SER A 109 -5.98 10.86 -20.05
CA SER A 109 -7.22 11.60 -20.27
C SER A 109 -7.35 12.90 -19.45
N LEU A 110 -6.65 13.00 -18.32
CA LEU A 110 -6.60 14.21 -17.50
C LEU A 110 -5.63 15.25 -18.06
N THR A 111 -4.49 14.80 -18.63
CA THR A 111 -3.47 15.69 -19.22
C THR A 111 -3.86 16.24 -20.59
N ASP A 112 -4.72 15.54 -21.34
CA ASP A 112 -5.18 15.95 -22.68
C ASP A 112 -6.39 16.90 -22.65
N ARG A 113 -6.87 17.27 -21.45
CA ARG A 113 -8.03 18.17 -21.32
C ARG A 113 -7.71 19.58 -21.80
N THR A 114 -8.67 20.16 -22.53
CA THR A 114 -8.61 21.56 -22.99
C THR A 114 -8.59 22.53 -21.78
N PRO A 115 -7.73 23.55 -21.77
CA PRO A 115 -7.71 24.57 -20.72
C PRO A 115 -9.06 25.26 -20.55
N GLY A 116 -9.59 25.30 -19.34
CA GLY A 116 -10.88 25.95 -19.05
C GLY A 116 -11.47 25.55 -17.69
N LEU A 117 -11.29 24.32 -17.28
CA LEU A 117 -11.81 23.75 -16.02
C LEU A 117 -10.69 23.33 -15.05
N GLY A 118 -9.55 24.03 -15.07
CA GLY A 118 -8.31 23.61 -14.42
C GLY A 118 -7.44 22.79 -15.35
N SER A 119 -6.17 22.64 -15.04
CA SER A 119 -5.20 21.88 -15.83
C SER A 119 -4.61 20.74 -15.00
N THR A 120 -4.27 19.63 -15.67
CA THR A 120 -3.48 18.55 -15.05
C THR A 120 -2.27 18.30 -15.92
N ARG A 121 -1.09 18.28 -15.33
CA ARG A 121 0.16 17.92 -16.01
C ARG A 121 0.95 16.91 -15.20
N TRP A 122 1.70 16.08 -15.88
CA TRP A 122 2.69 15.20 -15.30
C TRP A 122 4.10 15.70 -15.61
N VAL A 123 4.96 15.70 -14.59
CA VAL A 123 6.38 16.03 -14.67
C VAL A 123 7.18 14.78 -14.35
N ALA A 124 7.96 14.30 -15.32
CA ALA A 124 8.84 13.16 -15.15
C ALA A 124 10.02 13.54 -14.24
N GLY A 125 10.04 13.03 -13.00
CA GLY A 125 11.10 13.37 -12.06
C GLY A 125 10.83 12.88 -10.65
N ARG A 126 11.79 13.19 -9.78
CA ARG A 126 11.67 12.94 -8.33
C ARG A 126 11.89 14.23 -7.58
N VAL A 127 11.00 14.52 -6.65
CA VAL A 127 11.20 15.62 -5.71
C VAL A 127 12.33 15.23 -4.75
N ARG A 128 13.33 16.10 -4.63
CA ARG A 128 14.47 15.91 -3.73
C ARG A 128 14.28 16.63 -2.41
N ALA A 129 13.78 17.86 -2.46
CA ALA A 129 13.60 18.73 -1.31
C ALA A 129 12.37 19.62 -1.49
N MET A 130 11.80 20.06 -0.39
CA MET A 130 10.67 20.98 -0.36
C MET A 130 10.87 22.00 0.73
N ALA A 131 10.38 23.21 0.51
CA ALA A 131 10.39 24.28 1.49
C ALA A 131 9.04 25.01 1.50
N LEU A 132 8.54 25.27 2.71
CA LEU A 132 7.42 26.18 2.92
C LEU A 132 7.95 27.63 2.85
N GLN A 133 7.32 28.44 2.02
CA GLN A 133 7.66 29.85 1.81
C GLN A 133 6.42 30.71 2.04
N ASP A 134 6.63 32.04 2.13
CA ASP A 134 5.53 32.99 2.16
C ASP A 134 4.70 32.86 0.88
N GLY A 135 3.49 32.33 1.02
CA GLY A 135 2.55 32.12 -0.10
C GLY A 135 2.49 30.75 -0.71
N GLY A 136 3.17 29.73 -0.17
CA GLY A 136 3.04 28.35 -0.64
C GLY A 136 4.30 27.51 -0.51
N TRP A 137 4.43 26.51 -1.38
CA TRP A 137 5.50 25.52 -1.37
C TRP A 137 6.38 25.64 -2.59
N SER A 138 7.69 25.58 -2.38
CA SER A 138 8.69 25.42 -3.43
C SER A 138 9.25 23.99 -3.40
N LEU A 139 9.15 23.27 -4.52
CA LEU A 139 9.62 21.91 -4.69
C LEU A 139 10.85 21.92 -5.61
N VAL A 140 11.91 21.23 -5.24
CA VAL A 140 13.12 21.06 -6.04
C VAL A 140 13.24 19.61 -6.48
N LEU A 141 13.28 19.38 -7.78
CA LEU A 141 13.46 18.06 -8.38
C LEU A 141 14.94 17.65 -8.36
N VAL A 142 15.20 16.36 -8.52
CA VAL A 142 16.58 15.84 -8.69
C VAL A 142 17.26 16.43 -9.93
N SER A 143 16.49 16.79 -10.96
CA SER A 143 16.98 17.50 -12.17
C SER A 143 17.46 18.94 -11.90
N GLY A 144 17.10 19.52 -10.76
CA GLY A 144 17.29 20.94 -10.43
C GLY A 144 16.11 21.84 -10.81
N GLU A 145 15.12 21.33 -11.53
CA GLU A 145 13.87 22.06 -11.83
C GLU A 145 13.16 22.45 -10.54
N ARG A 146 12.54 23.63 -10.53
CA ARG A 146 11.72 24.13 -9.42
C ARG A 146 10.27 24.23 -9.81
N LEU A 147 9.40 23.85 -8.89
CA LEU A 147 7.96 23.94 -9.02
C LEU A 147 7.39 24.68 -7.81
N GLU A 148 6.40 25.53 -8.06
CA GLU A 148 5.68 26.25 -7.02
C GLU A 148 4.25 25.71 -6.91
N ALA A 149 3.75 25.57 -5.68
CA ALA A 149 2.39 25.11 -5.40
C ALA A 149 1.80 25.80 -4.17
N ASP A 150 0.49 25.98 -4.15
CA ASP A 150 -0.22 26.53 -3.00
C ASP A 150 -0.47 25.44 -1.94
N ALA A 151 -0.53 24.18 -2.37
CA ALA A 151 -0.54 23.03 -1.47
C ALA A 151 0.14 21.82 -2.12
N VAL A 152 0.63 20.91 -1.27
CA VAL A 152 1.31 19.68 -1.67
C VAL A 152 0.63 18.48 -1.03
N VAL A 153 0.44 17.41 -1.82
CA VAL A 153 -0.03 16.13 -1.33
C VAL A 153 1.03 15.05 -1.58
N LEU A 154 1.50 14.44 -0.50
CA LEU A 154 2.44 13.32 -0.54
C LEU A 154 1.66 12.02 -0.83
N ALA A 155 1.75 11.52 -2.05
CA ALA A 155 1.11 10.30 -2.55
C ALA A 155 2.16 9.26 -3.00
N THR A 156 3.28 9.16 -2.27
CA THR A 156 4.46 8.37 -2.66
C THR A 156 4.28 6.86 -2.54
N GLY A 157 3.12 6.41 -2.07
CA GLY A 157 2.82 4.99 -1.90
C GLY A 157 3.60 4.31 -0.76
N PRO A 158 3.54 2.98 -0.66
CA PRO A 158 4.27 2.22 0.35
C PRO A 158 5.78 2.22 0.06
N ALA A 159 6.59 2.23 1.11
CA ALA A 159 8.02 2.04 0.98
C ALA A 159 8.37 0.58 0.67
N ARG A 160 9.59 0.34 0.17
CA ARG A 160 10.11 -1.03 -0.01
C ARG A 160 10.32 -1.71 1.34
N PRO A 161 10.33 -3.05 1.39
CA PRO A 161 10.63 -3.78 2.60
C PRO A 161 11.98 -3.36 3.20
N ARG A 162 12.05 -3.40 4.53
CA ARG A 162 13.32 -3.22 5.24
C ARG A 162 14.21 -4.43 4.97
N PRO A 163 15.52 -4.25 4.74
CA PRO A 163 16.45 -5.37 4.57
C PRO A 163 16.34 -6.37 5.73
N LEU A 164 16.41 -7.66 5.40
CA LEU A 164 16.41 -8.74 6.39
C LEU A 164 17.63 -8.61 7.31
N VAL A 165 17.40 -8.82 8.61
CA VAL A 165 18.47 -8.78 9.62
C VAL A 165 18.58 -10.14 10.30
N PHE A 166 19.73 -10.80 10.14
CA PHE A 166 20.09 -12.05 10.80
C PHE A 166 21.62 -12.23 10.78
N ASN A 167 22.16 -13.12 11.60
CA ASN A 167 23.59 -13.38 11.66
C ASN A 167 24.13 -13.96 10.33
N GLY A 168 25.29 -13.50 9.87
CA GLY A 168 25.88 -13.94 8.61
C GLY A 168 25.17 -13.42 7.35
N ARG A 169 24.27 -12.43 7.47
CA ARG A 169 23.56 -11.82 6.34
C ARG A 169 24.53 -11.35 5.24
N ALA A 170 25.62 -10.70 5.63
CA ALA A 170 26.62 -10.18 4.69
C ALA A 170 27.35 -11.28 3.92
N GLU A 171 27.57 -12.45 4.52
CA GLU A 171 28.23 -13.58 3.87
C GLU A 171 27.40 -14.17 2.72
N ILE A 172 26.09 -14.03 2.79
CA ILE A 172 25.14 -14.56 1.82
C ILE A 172 24.36 -13.49 1.07
N GLU A 173 24.88 -12.25 1.04
CA GLU A 173 24.24 -11.11 0.38
C GLU A 173 23.79 -11.42 -1.05
N ALA A 174 24.64 -12.10 -1.84
CA ALA A 174 24.35 -12.47 -3.23
C ALA A 174 23.12 -13.39 -3.40
N PHE A 175 22.70 -14.06 -2.33
CA PHE A 175 21.51 -14.93 -2.32
C PHE A 175 20.25 -14.22 -1.82
N VAL A 176 20.36 -13.00 -1.26
CA VAL A 176 19.21 -12.29 -0.67
C VAL A 176 18.69 -11.24 -1.62
N GLN A 177 17.40 -11.28 -1.84
CA GLN A 177 16.63 -10.33 -2.61
C GLN A 177 15.67 -9.59 -1.67
N ASP A 178 15.98 -8.33 -1.37
CA ASP A 178 15.14 -7.52 -0.46
C ASP A 178 13.90 -6.92 -1.14
N ASP A 179 13.89 -6.87 -2.47
CA ASP A 179 12.71 -6.41 -3.24
C ASP A 179 12.00 -7.61 -3.90
N PRO A 180 10.83 -8.02 -3.41
CA PRO A 180 10.09 -9.14 -4.00
C PRO A 180 9.58 -8.87 -5.42
N TRP A 181 9.61 -7.63 -5.87
CA TRP A 181 9.16 -7.19 -7.19
C TRP A 181 10.30 -7.10 -8.22
N ASP A 182 11.53 -7.41 -7.83
CA ASP A 182 12.67 -7.50 -8.76
C ASP A 182 12.58 -8.78 -9.58
N GLU A 183 12.03 -8.65 -10.80
CA GLU A 183 11.89 -9.77 -11.73
C GLU A 183 13.22 -10.40 -12.15
N ALA A 184 14.28 -9.61 -12.28
CA ALA A 184 15.59 -10.13 -12.64
C ALA A 184 16.11 -11.07 -11.54
N GLY A 185 15.89 -10.70 -10.29
CA GLY A 185 16.18 -11.54 -9.14
C GLY A 185 15.36 -12.83 -9.11
N LEU A 186 14.05 -12.77 -9.43
CA LEU A 186 13.22 -13.97 -9.51
C LEU A 186 13.62 -14.90 -10.66
N LYS A 187 13.92 -14.34 -11.83
CA LYS A 187 14.44 -15.12 -13.01
C LYS A 187 15.80 -15.75 -12.74
N ALA A 188 16.62 -15.13 -11.88
CA ALA A 188 17.92 -15.67 -11.48
C ALA A 188 17.82 -16.82 -10.45
N ALA A 189 16.65 -17.09 -9.89
CA ALA A 189 16.40 -18.28 -9.09
C ALA A 189 16.53 -19.51 -9.99
N ARG A 190 17.63 -20.28 -9.84
CA ARG A 190 17.94 -21.40 -10.73
C ARG A 190 17.03 -22.59 -10.48
N ALA A 191 16.64 -23.29 -11.56
CA ALA A 191 15.98 -24.59 -11.47
C ALA A 191 16.78 -25.59 -10.62
N GLY A 192 16.09 -26.49 -9.92
CA GLY A 192 16.72 -27.58 -9.15
C GLY A 192 17.24 -27.19 -7.76
N GLY A 193 16.68 -26.16 -7.11
CA GLY A 193 17.01 -25.77 -5.73
C GLY A 193 15.79 -25.35 -4.92
N GLU A 194 16.03 -24.99 -3.65
CA GLU A 194 15.02 -24.40 -2.79
C GLU A 194 15.12 -22.87 -2.80
N VAL A 195 13.98 -22.20 -2.79
CA VAL A 195 13.86 -20.76 -2.52
C VAL A 195 13.20 -20.57 -1.17
N LEU A 196 13.83 -19.77 -0.30
CA LEU A 196 13.24 -19.36 0.97
C LEU A 196 12.55 -18.01 0.82
N ILE A 197 11.25 -17.95 1.11
CA ILE A 197 10.52 -16.69 1.19
C ILE A 197 10.33 -16.32 2.67
N VAL A 198 10.70 -15.10 3.04
CA VAL A 198 10.55 -14.57 4.40
C VAL A 198 9.35 -13.65 4.46
N GLY A 199 8.33 -14.03 5.23
CA GLY A 199 7.00 -13.41 5.25
C GLY A 199 5.98 -14.28 4.50
N MET A 200 4.74 -14.28 4.98
CA MET A 200 3.65 -15.10 4.42
C MET A 200 2.40 -14.28 4.11
N GLY A 201 2.54 -12.99 3.77
CA GLY A 201 1.44 -12.14 3.32
C GLY A 201 1.11 -12.32 1.83
N LEU A 202 0.37 -11.37 1.25
CA LEU A 202 0.02 -11.40 -0.18
C LEU A 202 1.25 -11.42 -1.09
N SER A 203 2.31 -10.64 -0.74
CA SER A 203 3.56 -10.63 -1.52
C SER A 203 4.21 -12.01 -1.60
N PHE A 204 4.11 -12.83 -0.55
CA PHE A 204 4.56 -14.22 -0.59
C PHE A 204 3.80 -15.02 -1.65
N ALA A 205 2.49 -14.93 -1.66
CA ALA A 205 1.65 -15.67 -2.60
C ALA A 205 1.94 -15.26 -4.07
N ASP A 206 2.05 -13.96 -4.31
CA ASP A 206 2.44 -13.40 -5.60
C ASP A 206 3.83 -13.88 -6.03
N THR A 207 4.82 -13.79 -5.14
CA THR A 207 6.21 -14.21 -5.42
C THR A 207 6.29 -15.72 -5.69
N ALA A 208 5.64 -16.54 -4.89
CA ALA A 208 5.63 -17.99 -5.09
C ALA A 208 5.00 -18.36 -6.44
N SER A 209 3.86 -17.74 -6.78
CA SER A 209 3.19 -17.94 -8.07
C SER A 209 4.08 -17.50 -9.24
N ALA A 210 4.74 -16.35 -9.14
CA ALA A 210 5.67 -15.86 -10.15
C ALA A 210 6.86 -16.81 -10.35
N LEU A 211 7.45 -17.33 -9.27
CA LEU A 211 8.52 -18.31 -9.30
C LEU A 211 8.10 -19.60 -10.01
N TRP A 212 6.89 -20.13 -9.75
CA TRP A 212 6.41 -21.35 -10.42
C TRP A 212 6.04 -21.17 -11.89
N ARG A 213 5.67 -19.96 -12.32
CA ARG A 213 5.52 -19.67 -13.76
C ARG A 213 6.84 -19.70 -14.50
N ILE A 214 7.94 -19.28 -13.83
CA ILE A 214 9.29 -19.30 -14.41
C ILE A 214 9.93 -20.69 -14.28
N HIS A 215 9.73 -21.34 -13.13
CA HIS A 215 10.34 -22.62 -12.75
C HIS A 215 9.28 -23.53 -12.13
N PRO A 216 8.49 -24.30 -12.93
CA PRO A 216 7.33 -25.05 -12.46
C PRO A 216 7.62 -26.06 -11.34
N ASP A 217 8.82 -26.66 -11.31
CA ASP A 217 9.22 -27.69 -10.34
C ASP A 217 9.98 -27.13 -9.12
N LEU A 218 10.08 -25.80 -9.02
CA LEU A 218 10.83 -25.18 -7.94
C LEU A 218 10.18 -25.45 -6.58
N ARG A 219 11.00 -25.86 -5.60
CA ARG A 219 10.54 -25.96 -4.22
C ARG A 219 10.65 -24.63 -3.52
N VAL A 220 9.54 -24.19 -2.92
CA VAL A 220 9.44 -22.96 -2.14
C VAL A 220 9.22 -23.32 -0.68
N VAL A 221 10.05 -22.77 0.19
CA VAL A 221 9.85 -22.81 1.65
C VAL A 221 9.55 -21.39 2.09
N ALA A 222 8.43 -21.20 2.79
CA ALA A 222 8.08 -19.90 3.34
C ALA A 222 8.17 -19.91 4.87
N VAL A 223 8.77 -18.88 5.45
CA VAL A 223 8.94 -18.74 6.90
C VAL A 223 8.33 -17.43 7.39
N SER A 224 7.52 -17.48 8.45
CA SER A 224 7.07 -16.31 9.16
C SER A 224 6.91 -16.56 10.65
N ARG A 225 6.96 -15.50 11.47
CA ARG A 225 6.91 -15.58 12.93
C ARG A 225 5.65 -16.32 13.47
N HIS A 226 4.55 -16.17 12.77
CA HIS A 226 3.26 -16.75 13.18
C HIS A 226 2.84 -17.97 12.35
N GLY A 227 3.47 -18.21 11.20
CA GLY A 227 3.10 -19.31 10.28
C GLY A 227 1.72 -19.12 9.62
N LEU A 228 1.20 -17.89 9.62
CA LEU A 228 -0.12 -17.58 9.07
C LEU A 228 0.01 -17.17 7.61
N ALA A 229 -0.73 -17.85 6.74
CA ALA A 229 -0.91 -17.48 5.33
C ALA A 229 -2.28 -16.82 5.12
N PRO A 230 -2.43 -15.97 4.08
CA PRO A 230 -3.70 -15.34 3.74
C PRO A 230 -4.78 -16.37 3.43
N ARG A 231 -6.01 -16.05 3.81
CA ARG A 231 -7.19 -16.87 3.47
C ARG A 231 -7.57 -16.65 2.00
N ILE A 232 -8.39 -17.54 1.46
CA ILE A 232 -8.95 -17.42 0.12
C ILE A 232 -10.29 -16.71 0.22
N HIS A 233 -10.58 -15.82 -0.74
CA HIS A 233 -11.90 -15.22 -0.88
C HIS A 233 -12.98 -16.31 -1.05
N ARG A 234 -14.11 -16.08 -0.42
CA ARG A 234 -15.33 -16.88 -0.55
C ARG A 234 -16.51 -15.96 -0.77
N GLU A 235 -17.65 -16.50 -1.10
CA GLU A 235 -18.90 -15.76 -1.10
C GLU A 235 -19.28 -15.36 0.33
N ALA A 236 -19.81 -14.14 0.48
CA ALA A 236 -20.27 -13.66 1.76
C ALA A 236 -21.72 -14.09 1.99
N GLY A 237 -21.97 -14.80 3.08
CA GLY A 237 -23.30 -15.13 3.53
C GLY A 237 -23.90 -14.07 4.46
N GLY A 238 -25.14 -14.25 4.90
CA GLY A 238 -25.80 -13.35 5.87
C GLY A 238 -25.19 -13.50 7.28
N GLY A 239 -25.04 -12.38 8.00
CA GLY A 239 -24.58 -12.35 9.40
C GLY A 239 -25.11 -11.15 10.18
N LYS A 240 -25.19 -11.28 11.50
CA LYS A 240 -25.55 -10.14 12.37
C LYS A 240 -24.39 -9.15 12.42
N ALA A 241 -24.68 -7.84 12.41
CA ALA A 241 -23.70 -6.77 12.50
C ALA A 241 -22.86 -6.84 13.79
N LEU A 242 -21.55 -6.68 13.68
CA LEU A 242 -20.59 -6.76 14.80
C LEU A 242 -20.53 -5.48 15.63
N PHE A 243 -20.80 -4.33 15.00
CA PHE A 243 -20.56 -3.02 15.59
C PHE A 243 -21.84 -2.19 15.78
N THR A 244 -22.97 -2.86 16.02
CA THR A 244 -24.26 -2.18 16.31
C THR A 244 -24.24 -1.30 17.55
N HIS A 245 -23.31 -1.57 18.50
CA HIS A 245 -23.20 -0.85 19.78
C HIS A 245 -21.86 -0.06 19.88
N GLY A 246 -21.36 0.43 18.77
CA GLY A 246 -20.11 1.20 18.72
C GLY A 246 -18.84 0.33 18.66
N TYR A 247 -17.69 0.99 18.57
CA TYR A 247 -16.39 0.34 18.47
C TYR A 247 -15.83 -0.01 19.85
N PRO A 248 -15.02 -1.09 19.95
CA PRO A 248 -14.37 -1.45 21.20
C PRO A 248 -13.30 -0.43 21.58
N GLY A 249 -13.19 -0.09 22.86
CA GLY A 249 -12.18 0.81 23.40
C GLY A 249 -10.85 0.11 23.69
N THR A 250 -10.88 -1.21 23.92
CA THR A 250 -9.70 -2.02 24.27
C THR A 250 -9.46 -3.15 23.27
N ALA A 251 -8.21 -3.56 23.12
CA ALA A 251 -7.83 -4.70 22.30
C ALA A 251 -8.49 -6.00 22.80
N ARG A 252 -8.66 -6.14 24.10
CA ARG A 252 -9.34 -7.30 24.74
C ARG A 252 -10.84 -7.33 24.41
N GLU A 253 -11.50 -6.18 24.44
CA GLU A 253 -12.91 -6.10 24.05
C GLU A 253 -13.09 -6.44 22.56
N LEU A 254 -12.21 -5.90 21.69
CA LEU A 254 -12.19 -6.25 20.29
C LEU A 254 -12.01 -7.75 20.09
N GLN A 255 -11.04 -8.37 20.75
CA GLN A 255 -10.83 -9.82 20.72
C GLN A 255 -12.09 -10.57 21.14
N THR A 256 -12.71 -10.17 22.24
CA THR A 256 -13.90 -10.83 22.78
C THR A 256 -15.07 -10.74 21.77
N ARG A 257 -15.28 -9.57 21.17
CA ARG A 257 -16.31 -9.39 20.14
C ARG A 257 -16.02 -10.24 18.91
N LEU A 258 -14.76 -10.28 18.46
CA LEU A 258 -14.35 -11.08 17.31
C LEU A 258 -14.48 -12.58 17.55
N LEU A 259 -14.04 -13.08 18.70
CA LEU A 259 -14.09 -14.50 19.03
C LEU A 259 -15.51 -15.00 19.33
N LYS A 260 -16.31 -14.22 20.08
CA LYS A 260 -17.69 -14.61 20.45
C LYS A 260 -18.69 -14.43 19.32
N ALA A 261 -18.51 -13.38 18.53
CA ALA A 261 -19.49 -13.03 17.50
C ALA A 261 -19.19 -13.68 16.16
N SER A 262 -17.96 -14.11 15.89
CA SER A 262 -17.54 -14.42 14.52
C SER A 262 -17.49 -15.88 14.17
N GLY A 263 -17.53 -16.79 15.17
CA GLY A 263 -17.15 -18.17 14.85
C GLY A 263 -15.82 -18.27 14.09
N LEU A 264 -14.91 -17.26 14.25
CA LEU A 264 -13.63 -17.19 13.54
C LEU A 264 -12.76 -18.43 13.80
N ILE A 265 -13.03 -19.15 14.88
CA ILE A 265 -12.34 -20.37 15.26
C ILE A 265 -13.13 -21.61 14.83
N GLU A 266 -14.48 -21.62 14.89
CA GLU A 266 -15.32 -22.82 14.66
C GLU A 266 -16.69 -22.49 14.04
N GLY A 267 -16.79 -21.51 13.14
CA GLY A 267 -18.08 -21.08 12.58
C GLY A 267 -18.29 -21.42 11.11
N ASP A 268 -19.53 -21.20 10.66
CA ASP A 268 -19.92 -21.29 9.27
C ASP A 268 -19.04 -20.38 8.39
N PRO A 269 -18.39 -20.92 7.34
CA PRO A 269 -17.51 -20.14 6.46
C PRO A 269 -18.16 -18.91 5.82
N GLU A 270 -19.45 -18.95 5.48
CA GLU A 270 -20.17 -17.84 4.88
C GLU A 270 -20.44 -16.72 5.89
N VAL A 271 -20.79 -17.07 7.12
CA VAL A 271 -20.96 -16.11 8.22
C VAL A 271 -19.64 -15.45 8.54
N ARG A 272 -18.54 -16.22 8.52
CA ARG A 272 -17.19 -15.70 8.72
C ARG A 272 -16.82 -14.68 7.66
N GLU A 273 -17.10 -14.96 6.38
CA GLU A 273 -16.82 -14.04 5.27
C GLU A 273 -17.53 -12.70 5.43
N SER A 274 -18.84 -12.73 5.73
CA SER A 274 -19.63 -11.51 6.03
C SER A 274 -19.02 -10.67 7.14
N ARG A 275 -18.53 -11.32 8.19
CA ARG A 275 -17.95 -10.61 9.32
C ARG A 275 -16.60 -10.01 9.02
N ILE A 276 -15.80 -10.65 8.19
CA ILE A 276 -14.54 -10.08 7.71
C ILE A 276 -14.79 -8.86 6.82
N GLU A 277 -15.82 -8.93 5.96
CA GLU A 277 -16.22 -7.76 5.17
C GLU A 277 -16.73 -6.60 6.05
N GLU A 278 -17.45 -6.90 7.11
CA GLU A 278 -17.86 -5.89 8.08
C GLU A 278 -16.66 -5.29 8.82
N LEU A 279 -15.72 -6.13 9.29
CA LEU A 279 -14.46 -5.67 9.88
C LEU A 279 -13.67 -4.77 8.94
N ARG A 280 -13.61 -5.11 7.66
CA ARG A 280 -12.96 -4.30 6.65
C ARG A 280 -13.58 -2.90 6.54
N ARG A 281 -14.90 -2.84 6.40
CA ARG A 281 -15.63 -1.57 6.29
C ARG A 281 -15.49 -0.69 7.53
N HIS A 282 -15.37 -1.29 8.69
CA HIS A 282 -15.27 -0.59 9.97
C HIS A 282 -13.82 -0.48 10.50
N GLY A 283 -12.81 -0.96 9.77
CA GLY A 283 -11.42 -1.06 10.24
C GLY A 283 -10.84 0.26 10.75
N ALA A 284 -11.07 1.37 10.04
CA ALA A 284 -10.66 2.70 10.48
C ALA A 284 -11.35 3.11 11.80
N GLY A 285 -12.66 2.87 11.93
CA GLY A 285 -13.41 3.17 13.14
C GLY A 285 -12.98 2.30 14.33
N VAL A 286 -12.73 1.02 14.10
CA VAL A 286 -12.19 0.10 15.11
C VAL A 286 -10.83 0.59 15.61
N TRP A 287 -9.92 0.95 14.71
CA TRP A 287 -8.60 1.47 15.06
C TRP A 287 -8.67 2.78 15.84
N GLN A 288 -9.49 3.72 15.40
CA GLN A 288 -9.67 5.01 16.05
C GLN A 288 -10.39 4.89 17.40
N GLY A 289 -11.26 3.89 17.57
CA GLY A 289 -11.94 3.57 18.83
C GLY A 289 -11.03 2.98 19.89
N LEU A 290 -9.92 2.31 19.49
CA LEU A 290 -8.94 1.81 20.45
C LEU A 290 -8.22 2.97 21.14
N ALA A 291 -8.14 2.89 22.48
CA ALA A 291 -7.32 3.81 23.26
C ALA A 291 -5.86 3.77 22.76
N PRO A 292 -5.13 4.90 22.75
CA PRO A 292 -3.77 4.97 22.23
C PRO A 292 -2.84 3.90 22.81
N GLU A 293 -2.93 3.64 24.11
CA GLU A 293 -2.15 2.65 24.87
C GLU A 293 -2.47 1.19 24.48
N GLU A 294 -3.63 0.93 23.91
CA GLU A 294 -4.07 -0.39 23.44
C GLU A 294 -3.57 -0.74 22.04
N ARG A 295 -3.22 0.25 21.25
CA ARG A 295 -2.77 0.07 19.85
C ARG A 295 -1.49 -0.75 19.74
N PRO A 296 -0.44 -0.55 20.58
CA PRO A 296 0.74 -1.42 20.57
C PRO A 296 0.41 -2.89 20.87
N MET A 297 -0.53 -3.16 21.77
CA MET A 297 -0.99 -4.51 22.09
C MET A 297 -1.69 -5.14 20.87
N PHE A 298 -2.60 -4.40 20.24
CA PHE A 298 -3.26 -4.83 19.01
C PHE A 298 -2.24 -5.17 17.91
N LEU A 299 -1.30 -4.27 17.63
CA LEU A 299 -0.27 -4.46 16.60
C LEU A 299 0.61 -5.68 16.87
N ARG A 300 0.97 -5.94 18.11
CA ARG A 300 1.82 -7.07 18.50
C ARG A 300 1.11 -8.41 18.44
N HIS A 301 -0.13 -8.48 18.91
CA HIS A 301 -0.80 -9.75 19.19
C HIS A 301 -1.96 -10.07 18.24
N PHE A 302 -2.63 -9.06 17.67
CA PHE A 302 -3.83 -9.26 16.84
C PHE A 302 -3.62 -8.97 15.37
N ARG A 303 -2.78 -7.99 15.03
CA ARG A 303 -2.51 -7.61 13.64
C ARG A 303 -2.14 -8.79 12.73
N PRO A 304 -1.28 -9.77 13.12
CA PRO A 304 -0.96 -10.90 12.25
C PRO A 304 -2.17 -11.75 11.86
N TYR A 305 -3.11 -11.95 12.79
CA TYR A 305 -4.36 -12.67 12.54
C TYR A 305 -5.32 -11.84 11.71
N TRP A 306 -5.46 -10.54 12.03
CA TRP A 306 -6.23 -9.59 11.25
C TRP A 306 -5.77 -9.60 9.79
N GLU A 307 -4.49 -9.45 9.53
CA GLU A 307 -3.95 -9.40 8.18
C GLU A 307 -4.18 -10.70 7.40
N ALA A 308 -4.03 -11.87 8.03
CA ALA A 308 -4.29 -13.16 7.39
C ALA A 308 -5.76 -13.35 6.99
N GLU A 309 -6.69 -12.81 7.80
CA GLU A 309 -8.12 -12.87 7.51
C GLU A 309 -8.58 -11.76 6.54
N ARG A 310 -7.97 -10.58 6.62
CA ARG A 310 -8.35 -9.37 5.88
C ARG A 310 -7.78 -9.34 4.46
N HIS A 311 -6.51 -9.68 4.30
CA HIS A 311 -5.81 -9.68 3.03
C HIS A 311 -5.93 -11.05 2.37
N ARG A 312 -7.04 -11.27 1.67
CA ARG A 312 -7.39 -12.58 1.09
C ARG A 312 -6.87 -12.75 -0.32
N LEU A 313 -6.66 -14.02 -0.69
CA LEU A 313 -6.22 -14.44 -2.01
C LEU A 313 -7.40 -14.59 -2.97
N PRO A 314 -7.23 -14.25 -4.25
CA PRO A 314 -8.11 -14.75 -5.30
C PRO A 314 -8.21 -16.28 -5.25
N PRO A 315 -9.37 -16.88 -5.56
CA PRO A 315 -9.53 -18.32 -5.52
C PRO A 315 -8.49 -19.09 -6.33
N GLU A 316 -8.20 -18.64 -7.55
CA GLU A 316 -7.21 -19.24 -8.45
C GLU A 316 -5.80 -19.29 -7.83
N LEU A 317 -5.35 -18.18 -7.23
CA LEU A 317 -4.05 -18.13 -6.55
C LEU A 317 -4.03 -19.04 -5.31
N GLY A 318 -5.14 -19.07 -4.57
CA GLY A 318 -5.28 -19.94 -3.41
C GLY A 318 -5.23 -21.41 -3.77
N GLU A 319 -5.87 -21.85 -4.87
CA GLU A 319 -5.78 -23.22 -5.36
C GLU A 319 -4.36 -23.57 -5.83
N THR A 320 -3.67 -22.65 -6.49
CA THR A 320 -2.26 -22.83 -6.87
C THR A 320 -1.37 -23.12 -5.65
N LEU A 321 -1.53 -22.37 -4.56
CA LEU A 321 -0.79 -22.61 -3.32
C LEU A 321 -1.16 -23.95 -2.67
N ARG A 322 -2.43 -24.31 -2.67
CA ARG A 322 -2.88 -25.62 -2.14
C ARG A 322 -2.30 -26.80 -2.92
N ALA A 323 -2.36 -26.73 -4.24
CA ALA A 323 -1.79 -27.76 -5.12
C ALA A 323 -0.27 -27.89 -4.91
N ALA A 324 0.43 -26.78 -4.78
CA ALA A 324 1.86 -26.78 -4.48
C ALA A 324 2.17 -27.40 -3.11
N ALA A 325 1.37 -27.12 -2.09
CA ALA A 325 1.51 -27.73 -0.76
C ALA A 325 1.23 -29.24 -0.79
N ALA A 326 0.16 -29.67 -1.49
CA ALA A 326 -0.19 -31.09 -1.61
C ALA A 326 0.89 -31.92 -2.34
N THR A 327 1.63 -31.32 -3.27
CA THR A 327 2.73 -31.96 -4.01
C THR A 327 4.08 -31.80 -3.35
N GLY A 328 4.19 -31.17 -2.18
CA GLY A 328 5.46 -30.92 -1.47
C GLY A 328 6.32 -29.81 -2.08
N ARG A 329 5.84 -29.10 -3.11
CA ARG A 329 6.53 -27.95 -3.70
C ARG A 329 6.44 -26.70 -2.82
N LEU A 330 5.46 -26.60 -1.92
CA LEU A 330 5.34 -25.54 -0.93
C LEU A 330 5.39 -26.11 0.48
N GLU A 331 6.24 -25.51 1.29
CA GLU A 331 6.27 -25.76 2.73
C GLU A 331 6.16 -24.44 3.51
N LEU A 332 5.26 -24.40 4.51
CA LEU A 332 5.03 -23.26 5.38
C LEU A 332 5.61 -23.53 6.76
N ILE A 333 6.50 -22.66 7.25
CA ILE A 333 7.21 -22.83 8.52
C ILE A 333 6.89 -21.66 9.46
N ARG A 334 6.43 -21.98 10.67
CA ARG A 334 6.40 -21.01 11.76
C ARG A 334 7.79 -20.90 12.37
N GLY A 335 8.46 -19.76 12.17
CA GLY A 335 9.83 -19.57 12.62
C GLY A 335 10.44 -18.26 12.12
N ARG A 336 11.77 -18.19 12.23
CA ARG A 336 12.57 -17.06 11.75
C ARG A 336 13.96 -17.52 11.34
N ILE A 337 14.63 -16.77 10.48
CA ILE A 337 16.06 -16.97 10.19
C ILE A 337 16.87 -16.59 11.43
N ALA A 338 17.79 -17.44 11.81
CA ALA A 338 18.77 -17.19 12.86
C ALA A 338 20.14 -16.84 12.30
N GLU A 339 20.60 -17.62 11.30
CA GLU A 339 21.94 -17.48 10.73
C GLU A 339 21.95 -17.88 9.26
N GLY A 340 22.82 -17.26 8.47
CA GLY A 340 23.13 -17.63 7.09
C GLY A 340 24.63 -17.79 6.90
N LYS A 341 25.03 -18.82 6.13
CA LYS A 341 26.43 -19.10 5.76
C LYS A 341 26.52 -19.45 4.27
N ALA A 342 27.58 -19.04 3.61
CA ALA A 342 27.85 -19.48 2.24
C ALA A 342 28.06 -21.00 2.19
N GLY A 343 27.51 -21.65 1.18
CA GLY A 343 27.80 -23.06 0.89
C GLY A 343 29.23 -23.25 0.43
N LYS A 344 29.75 -24.45 0.57
CA LYS A 344 31.15 -24.76 0.26
C LYS A 344 31.54 -24.50 -1.20
N ASP A 345 30.59 -24.64 -2.11
CA ASP A 345 30.73 -24.45 -3.56
C ASP A 345 30.37 -23.05 -4.05
N GLY A 346 29.93 -22.17 -3.15
CA GLY A 346 29.42 -20.84 -3.49
C GLY A 346 28.14 -20.83 -4.33
N ALA A 347 27.49 -21.99 -4.57
CA ALA A 347 26.34 -22.14 -5.43
C ALA A 347 24.98 -22.01 -4.66
N ALA A 348 25.01 -22.09 -3.33
CA ALA A 348 23.85 -22.02 -2.46
C ALA A 348 24.23 -21.42 -1.09
N ALA A 349 23.26 -20.94 -0.35
CA ALA A 349 23.40 -20.52 1.03
C ALA A 349 22.82 -21.58 1.97
N ARG A 350 23.49 -21.82 3.09
CA ARG A 350 22.93 -22.60 4.22
C ARG A 350 22.30 -21.63 5.20
N VAL A 351 21.03 -21.87 5.53
CA VAL A 351 20.24 -21.01 6.41
C VAL A 351 19.76 -21.83 7.60
N ALA A 352 20.09 -21.36 8.79
CA ALA A 352 19.58 -21.92 10.05
C ALA A 352 18.29 -21.17 10.44
N LEU A 353 17.22 -21.94 10.69
CA LEU A 353 15.95 -21.43 11.20
C LEU A 353 15.76 -21.83 12.66
N VAL A 354 15.21 -20.94 13.44
CA VAL A 354 14.58 -21.27 14.73
C VAL A 354 13.08 -21.40 14.49
N THR A 355 12.54 -22.62 14.66
CA THR A 355 11.14 -22.92 14.44
C THR A 355 10.47 -23.35 15.75
N HIS A 356 9.13 -23.37 15.77
CA HIS A 356 8.36 -23.87 16.93
C HIS A 356 8.56 -25.38 17.19
N GLN A 357 9.08 -26.13 16.22
CA GLN A 357 9.41 -27.55 16.31
C GLN A 357 10.89 -27.82 16.61
N GLY A 358 11.69 -26.75 16.80
CA GLY A 358 13.12 -26.82 17.03
C GLY A 358 13.95 -26.20 15.89
N PRO A 359 15.29 -26.27 16.00
CA PRO A 359 16.18 -25.73 14.98
C PRO A 359 16.11 -26.56 13.68
N ARG A 360 16.19 -25.87 12.54
CA ARG A 360 16.18 -26.49 11.21
C ARG A 360 17.20 -25.81 10.31
N ALA A 361 17.85 -26.58 9.44
CA ALA A 361 18.76 -26.07 8.44
C ALA A 361 18.18 -26.29 7.03
N LEU A 362 18.32 -25.30 6.16
CA LEU A 362 17.95 -25.35 4.75
C LEU A 362 19.19 -25.03 3.90
N THR A 363 19.21 -25.56 2.68
CA THR A 363 20.16 -25.15 1.65
C THR A 363 19.38 -24.49 0.53
N VAL A 364 19.53 -23.18 0.35
CA VAL A 364 18.71 -22.37 -0.53
C VAL A 364 19.53 -21.64 -1.58
N ARG A 365 18.96 -21.45 -2.75
CA ARG A 365 19.59 -20.70 -3.85
C ARG A 365 19.17 -19.25 -3.89
N ARG A 366 18.08 -18.90 -3.25
CA ARG A 366 17.57 -17.53 -3.12
C ARG A 366 16.79 -17.39 -1.83
N ILE A 367 16.86 -16.20 -1.24
CA ILE A 367 16.05 -15.76 -0.10
C ILE A 367 15.32 -14.51 -0.57
N VAL A 368 13.99 -14.53 -0.58
CA VAL A 368 13.16 -13.39 -1.01
C VAL A 368 12.47 -12.77 0.18
N ASN A 369 12.63 -11.46 0.32
CA ASN A 369 12.05 -10.68 1.40
C ASN A 369 10.60 -10.27 1.09
N CYS A 370 9.63 -10.95 1.66
CA CYS A 370 8.20 -10.66 1.59
C CYS A 370 7.63 -10.21 2.96
N THR A 371 8.43 -9.53 3.80
CA THR A 371 8.02 -9.11 5.15
C THR A 371 7.08 -7.90 5.17
N GLY A 372 6.75 -7.35 4.01
CA GLY A 372 5.90 -6.17 3.86
C GLY A 372 6.69 -4.85 3.84
N PRO A 373 6.00 -3.73 3.55
CA PRO A 373 6.65 -2.43 3.42
C PRO A 373 7.19 -1.92 4.76
N GLU A 374 8.25 -1.11 4.70
CA GLU A 374 8.67 -0.30 5.84
C GLU A 374 7.63 0.79 6.08
N THR A 375 7.13 0.90 7.30
CA THR A 375 6.12 1.89 7.66
C THR A 375 6.69 3.05 8.48
N ASP A 376 7.85 2.88 9.11
CA ASP A 376 8.51 3.94 9.85
C ASP A 376 9.13 4.98 8.90
N PRO A 377 8.63 6.24 8.86
CA PRO A 377 9.09 7.24 7.91
C PRO A 377 10.54 7.66 8.16
N TYR A 378 11.06 7.55 9.37
CA TYR A 378 12.49 7.81 9.68
C TYR A 378 13.43 6.78 9.05
N ARG A 379 12.91 5.62 8.66
CA ARG A 379 13.65 4.57 7.94
C ARG A 379 13.36 4.55 6.45
N SER A 380 12.61 5.53 5.98
CA SER A 380 12.33 5.70 4.56
C SER A 380 13.61 5.94 3.77
N ARG A 381 13.64 5.47 2.53
CA ARG A 381 14.67 5.85 1.54
C ARG A 381 14.21 6.98 0.63
N ASN A 382 13.06 7.57 0.92
CA ASN A 382 12.53 8.68 0.15
C ASN A 382 13.13 10.00 0.63
N PRO A 383 13.96 10.68 -0.17
CA PRO A 383 14.68 11.87 0.28
C PRO A 383 13.76 13.00 0.69
N VAL A 384 12.61 13.18 0.03
CA VAL A 384 11.68 14.26 0.39
C VAL A 384 11.01 14.04 1.75
N LEU A 385 10.74 12.77 2.13
CA LEU A 385 10.19 12.49 3.46
C LEU A 385 11.24 12.78 4.55
N LEU A 386 12.49 12.36 4.32
CA LEU A 386 13.59 12.60 5.26
C LEU A 386 13.90 14.11 5.40
N ASP A 387 13.85 14.85 4.30
CA ASP A 387 14.05 16.31 4.29
C ASP A 387 12.97 17.01 5.11
N LEU A 388 11.70 16.70 4.89
CA LEU A 388 10.58 17.31 5.64
C LEU A 388 10.56 16.91 7.12
N LEU A 389 10.96 15.68 7.46
CA LEU A 389 11.14 15.25 8.85
C LEU A 389 12.28 16.03 9.51
N ALA A 390 13.41 16.24 8.82
CA ALA A 390 14.53 17.00 9.33
C ALA A 390 14.20 18.50 9.56
N GLN A 391 13.27 19.05 8.78
CA GLN A 391 12.75 20.40 8.95
C GLN A 391 11.68 20.52 10.06
N GLY A 392 11.23 19.41 10.65
CA GLY A 392 10.12 19.38 11.62
C GLY A 392 8.74 19.61 10.99
N LEU A 393 8.63 19.61 9.65
CA LEU A 393 7.37 19.83 8.94
C LEU A 393 6.52 18.54 8.84
N LEU A 394 7.11 17.40 9.15
CA LEU A 394 6.45 16.10 9.32
C LEU A 394 6.85 15.50 10.66
N SER A 395 5.99 14.67 11.19
CA SER A 395 6.31 13.77 12.31
C SER A 395 5.81 12.36 12.02
N ALA A 396 6.45 11.35 12.63
CA ALA A 396 5.98 9.97 12.55
C ALA A 396 4.75 9.75 13.44
N ASP A 397 3.90 8.81 13.03
CA ASP A 397 2.89 8.25 13.91
C ASP A 397 3.53 7.54 15.12
N GLU A 398 2.88 7.61 16.27
CA GLU A 398 3.38 7.07 17.55
C GLU A 398 3.64 5.56 17.51
N ASN A 399 2.94 4.85 16.63
CA ASN A 399 3.09 3.40 16.44
C ASN A 399 4.01 3.04 15.26
N GLY A 400 4.66 4.01 14.62
CA GLY A 400 5.50 3.81 13.45
C GLY A 400 4.74 3.36 12.20
N LEU A 401 3.47 3.75 12.08
CA LEU A 401 2.60 3.41 10.95
C LEU A 401 2.45 4.58 9.97
N GLY A 402 3.54 5.13 9.51
CA GLY A 402 3.57 6.26 8.59
C GLY A 402 3.66 7.60 9.29
N LEU A 403 3.08 8.62 8.68
CA LEU A 403 3.10 10.00 9.14
C LEU A 403 1.95 10.30 10.10
N ARG A 404 2.20 11.18 11.02
CA ARG A 404 1.16 11.77 11.84
C ARG A 404 0.34 12.75 11.01
N VAL A 405 -0.96 12.48 10.89
CA VAL A 405 -1.89 13.32 10.11
C VAL A 405 -3.18 13.58 10.88
N SER A 406 -3.84 14.67 10.52
CA SER A 406 -5.18 15.00 11.00
C SER A 406 -6.26 14.10 10.34
N GLN A 407 -7.51 14.21 10.78
CA GLN A 407 -8.64 13.54 10.14
C GLN A 407 -8.85 13.99 8.68
N ALA A 408 -8.44 15.21 8.33
CA ALA A 408 -8.47 15.73 6.97
C ALA A 408 -7.21 15.36 6.16
N SER A 409 -6.39 14.41 6.64
CA SER A 409 -5.12 13.99 6.01
C SER A 409 -4.06 15.11 5.92
N ALA A 410 -4.22 16.22 6.62
CA ALA A 410 -3.20 17.27 6.72
C ALA A 410 -2.04 16.77 7.60
N ALA A 411 -0.81 16.99 7.15
CA ALA A 411 0.40 16.60 7.87
C ALA A 411 0.55 17.38 9.18
N ILE A 412 1.08 16.71 10.20
CA ILE A 412 1.34 17.30 11.52
C ILE A 412 2.85 17.28 11.75
N GLY A 413 3.39 18.46 12.04
CA GLY A 413 4.81 18.66 12.35
C GLY A 413 5.22 18.11 13.73
N ASP A 414 6.50 18.25 14.05
CA ASP A 414 7.07 17.83 15.33
C ASP A 414 6.60 18.73 16.51
N ASP A 415 6.18 19.96 16.21
CA ASP A 415 5.53 20.89 17.16
C ASP A 415 4.07 20.50 17.49
N GLY A 416 3.56 19.44 16.87
CA GLY A 416 2.18 18.95 17.04
C GLY A 416 1.11 19.76 16.29
N ARG A 417 1.50 20.74 15.45
CA ARG A 417 0.59 21.55 14.66
C ARG A 417 0.47 21.04 13.24
N VAL A 418 -0.65 21.37 12.60
CA VAL A 418 -0.84 21.10 11.17
C VAL A 418 0.13 21.96 10.37
N THR A 419 0.90 21.32 9.49
CA THR A 419 1.78 22.01 8.53
C THR A 419 0.93 22.62 7.41
N PRO A 420 0.96 23.95 7.22
CA PRO A 420 0.09 24.61 6.25
C PRO A 420 0.26 24.09 4.83
N GLY A 421 -0.85 23.74 4.18
CA GLY A 421 -0.83 23.31 2.77
C GLY A 421 -0.14 21.96 2.50
N LEU A 422 0.22 21.16 3.53
CA LEU A 422 0.85 19.85 3.36
C LEU A 422 -0.11 18.73 3.77
N PHE A 423 -0.30 17.77 2.87
CA PHE A 423 -1.18 16.62 3.07
C PHE A 423 -0.47 15.31 2.74
N ALA A 424 -0.97 14.20 3.25
CA ALA A 424 -0.48 12.87 2.89
C ALA A 424 -1.66 11.95 2.53
N LEU A 425 -1.40 10.96 1.65
CA LEU A 425 -2.40 10.05 1.10
C LEU A 425 -1.92 8.60 1.11
N GLY A 426 -2.86 7.68 1.32
CA GLY A 426 -2.64 6.23 1.24
C GLY A 426 -1.75 5.70 2.36
N ALA A 427 -0.83 4.79 2.04
CA ALA A 427 -0.01 4.06 3.00
C ALA A 427 0.74 4.96 4.01
N LEU A 428 1.07 6.19 3.63
CA LEU A 428 1.70 7.16 4.53
C LEU A 428 0.82 7.56 5.72
N THR A 429 -0.48 7.32 5.66
CA THR A 429 -1.46 7.76 6.67
C THR A 429 -2.01 6.60 7.51
N GLN A 430 -1.36 5.44 7.45
CA GLN A 430 -1.82 4.22 8.11
C GLN A 430 -1.97 4.38 9.62
N GLY A 431 -1.15 5.18 10.27
CA GLY A 431 -1.24 5.47 11.71
C GLY A 431 -2.59 6.08 12.11
N ARG A 432 -3.20 6.86 11.23
CA ARG A 432 -4.52 7.48 11.46
C ARG A 432 -5.68 6.59 11.01
N PHE A 433 -5.56 5.98 9.82
CA PHE A 433 -6.69 5.31 9.17
C PHE A 433 -6.62 3.79 9.20
N PHE A 434 -5.46 3.21 9.51
CA PHE A 434 -5.14 1.80 9.59
C PHE A 434 -5.43 1.02 8.29
N GLU A 435 -6.71 0.87 7.92
CA GLU A 435 -7.17 0.26 6.67
C GLU A 435 -7.18 1.29 5.54
N ILE A 436 -5.99 1.64 5.02
CA ILE A 436 -5.81 2.70 4.00
C ILE A 436 -4.87 2.26 2.87
N THR A 437 -4.69 0.97 2.70
CA THR A 437 -3.78 0.45 1.66
C THR A 437 -4.49 -0.11 0.44
N GLY A 438 -5.81 -0.28 0.49
CA GLY A 438 -6.64 -0.73 -0.62
C GLY A 438 -7.08 0.42 -1.53
N ALA A 439 -7.32 0.12 -2.81
CA ALA A 439 -7.77 1.12 -3.79
C ALA A 439 -9.09 1.81 -3.39
N PRO A 440 -10.13 1.10 -2.87
CA PRO A 440 -11.37 1.75 -2.44
C PRO A 440 -11.17 2.76 -1.30
N GLU A 441 -10.34 2.41 -0.33
CA GLU A 441 -10.05 3.25 0.84
C GLU A 441 -9.22 4.48 0.44
N ILE A 442 -8.22 4.30 -0.44
CA ILE A 442 -7.40 5.40 -0.98
C ILE A 442 -8.25 6.34 -1.83
N ARG A 443 -9.18 5.82 -2.63
CA ARG A 443 -10.11 6.63 -3.42
C ARG A 443 -10.99 7.51 -2.52
N ALA A 444 -11.60 6.93 -1.49
CA ALA A 444 -12.42 7.68 -0.54
C ALA A 444 -11.60 8.79 0.16
N GLN A 445 -10.37 8.49 0.55
CA GLN A 445 -9.46 9.48 1.13
C GLN A 445 -9.11 10.58 0.13
N ALA A 446 -8.82 10.24 -1.14
CA ALA A 446 -8.51 11.20 -2.18
C ALA A 446 -9.67 12.18 -2.45
N GLU A 447 -10.92 11.68 -2.46
CA GLU A 447 -12.11 12.52 -2.58
C GLU A 447 -12.28 13.45 -1.36
N ALA A 448 -12.03 12.96 -0.15
CA ALA A 448 -12.08 13.77 1.06
C ALA A 448 -10.99 14.86 1.07
N VAL A 449 -9.76 14.54 0.64
CA VAL A 449 -8.67 15.52 0.51
C VAL A 449 -9.00 16.56 -0.55
N ALA A 450 -9.54 16.16 -1.71
CA ALA A 450 -9.95 17.10 -2.76
C ALA A 450 -11.04 18.07 -2.27
N ALA A 451 -12.04 17.57 -1.54
CA ALA A 451 -13.08 18.39 -0.93
C ALA A 451 -12.51 19.37 0.11
N GLY A 452 -11.57 18.91 0.95
CA GLY A 452 -10.86 19.74 1.93
C GLY A 452 -10.05 20.86 1.26
N LEU A 453 -9.33 20.52 0.18
CA LEU A 453 -8.58 21.50 -0.59
C LEU A 453 -9.49 22.57 -1.23
N ALA A 454 -10.71 22.23 -1.59
CA ALA A 454 -11.68 23.21 -2.14
C ALA A 454 -12.18 24.23 -1.09
N THR A 455 -12.17 23.86 0.19
CA THR A 455 -12.71 24.70 1.28
C THR A 455 -11.64 25.43 2.08
N THR A 456 -10.38 24.97 2.06
CA THR A 456 -9.27 25.61 2.78
C THR A 456 -8.85 26.88 2.05
N PRO A 457 -8.69 28.07 2.72
CA PRO A 457 -8.18 29.27 2.07
C PRO A 457 -6.78 29.04 1.46
N ALA A 458 -6.49 29.68 0.34
CA ALA A 458 -5.11 29.75 -0.16
C ALA A 458 -4.20 30.36 0.90
N PRO A 459 -2.92 29.94 1.04
CA PRO A 459 -1.96 30.60 1.91
C PRO A 459 -1.91 32.10 1.54
N GLN A 460 -2.20 32.97 2.48
CA GLN A 460 -2.00 34.39 2.27
C GLN A 460 -0.51 34.73 2.45
N PRO A 461 0.08 35.52 1.57
CA PRO A 461 1.43 36.01 1.82
C PRO A 461 1.45 36.74 3.18
N ALA A 462 2.50 36.50 3.96
CA ALA A 462 2.68 37.23 5.21
C ALA A 462 2.59 38.74 4.92
N PRO A 463 1.88 39.52 5.76
CA PRO A 463 1.85 40.95 5.58
C PRO A 463 3.29 41.47 5.53
N ALA A 464 3.63 42.17 4.44
CA ALA A 464 4.95 42.79 4.28
C ALA A 464 5.29 43.50 5.58
N ALA A 465 6.41 43.15 6.20
CA ALA A 465 6.88 43.83 7.39
C ALA A 465 6.88 45.33 7.09
N ALA A 466 5.99 46.07 7.75
CA ALA A 466 5.96 47.52 7.62
C ALA A 466 7.36 48.04 8.00
N ASN A 467 8.08 48.54 7.02
CA ASN A 467 9.35 49.22 7.25
C ASN A 467 9.10 50.31 8.27
N ALA A 468 9.46 50.03 9.53
CA ALA A 468 9.59 51.09 10.52
C ALA A 468 10.83 51.94 10.13
N ASN A 469 10.52 53.08 9.55
CA ASN A 469 11.50 54.17 9.41
C ASN A 469 11.82 54.75 10.79
#